data_6574f1503057e8bb3a3664a1a7147b77
#
_entry.id   6574f1503057e8bb3a3664a1a7147b77
#
_cell.length_a   1.000
_cell.length_b   1.000
_cell.length_c   1.000
_cell.angle_alpha   90.00
_cell.angle_beta   90.00
_cell.angle_gamma   90.00
#
_symmetry.space_group_name_H-M   'P 1'
#
loop_
_entity.id
_entity.type
_entity.pdbx_description
1 polymer ?
#
loop_
_entity_poly.entity_id
_entity_poly.type
_entity_poly.pdbx_seq_one_letter_code
_entity_poly.pdbx_strand_id
1 'polypeptide(L)'
;MRQSYWPADRSVDLVEDSVGALLARRSAQHPDRPALVGTRHGSGEHVRLTYAQLYTEAAGVATALSRLARPGGCIALWAPNVVEWPIIQYGAALAGVVLVALNPVLREEELDYALTHSGATVLLHADVSRDYAMGEVAARVAARIPGLQRISLSDHRWRAVDPDPGALPEVAPDDVAMLQYTSGTTGRPKGVVLNHRALVNVAKLTMESAAAPAGAVGVNPLPMFHTAGCVIATLGPLWLGGTAVLVERFTPAQTLAVLHAERADVLFYVPAILDALVTAQRSEGSPGPRIPIVMGGASLVSPALIDGAAEVFGATVLNLFGQTELAPVLSMTRPTDDRAELLGTVGRPLPQVDCKIVDPATGAVVAVGEPGEICARGYQQFVEYLHDPAATAAAVDDDGFVRTGDLGAMDDRGYLTVTGRLKDIIIRGGENIAPAEIERHLTGDDRLLDLAVVGIADDRWGEAVAAVIRAVGDPVEVKKTLAAQAESVLSPYKVPSRWFVTETDFPATPTGKVRKFALRDAIQRGELREL
;
A
#
# COMPACT_ATOMS: atom_id res chain seq x y z
N MET A 1 20.81 29.87 0.25
CA MET A 1 20.86 28.39 0.05
C MET A 1 19.72 27.99 -0.87
N ARG A 2 19.90 26.93 -1.69
CA ARG A 2 18.83 26.43 -2.54
C ARG A 2 17.79 25.73 -1.66
N GLN A 3 16.49 26.00 -1.87
CA GLN A 3 15.40 25.43 -1.08
C GLN A 3 15.08 24.00 -1.53
N SER A 4 14.69 23.15 -0.59
CA SER A 4 14.20 21.80 -0.82
C SER A 4 12.80 21.80 -1.45
N TYR A 5 12.74 22.21 -2.71
CA TYR A 5 11.52 22.27 -3.52
C TYR A 5 11.78 21.66 -4.90
N TRP A 6 10.97 20.68 -5.29
CA TRP A 6 10.98 20.04 -6.58
C TRP A 6 9.69 20.38 -7.34
N PRO A 7 9.77 21.15 -8.43
CA PRO A 7 8.59 21.50 -9.22
C PRO A 7 8.11 20.30 -10.03
N ALA A 8 6.79 20.22 -10.21
CA ALA A 8 6.18 19.19 -11.05
C ALA A 8 6.72 19.22 -12.49
N ASP A 9 7.12 18.07 -13.00
CA ASP A 9 7.39 17.88 -14.43
C ASP A 9 6.05 17.81 -15.16
N ARG A 10 5.71 18.88 -15.89
CA ARG A 10 4.47 19.01 -16.65
C ARG A 10 4.62 18.62 -18.14
N SER A 11 5.73 17.99 -18.51
CA SER A 11 5.96 17.51 -19.88
C SER A 11 5.18 16.24 -20.21
N VAL A 12 4.66 15.54 -19.18
CA VAL A 12 3.86 14.32 -19.32
C VAL A 12 2.39 14.65 -19.05
N ASP A 13 1.52 14.44 -20.04
CA ASP A 13 0.09 14.74 -19.89
C ASP A 13 -0.62 13.77 -18.93
N LEU A 14 -1.58 14.32 -18.19
CA LEU A 14 -2.57 13.53 -17.46
C LEU A 14 -3.65 13.02 -18.42
N VAL A 15 -4.29 11.92 -18.02
CA VAL A 15 -5.41 11.32 -18.76
C VAL A 15 -6.72 11.71 -18.09
N GLU A 16 -7.69 12.06 -18.92
CA GLU A 16 -9.05 12.45 -18.48
C GLU A 16 -10.02 11.25 -18.56
N ASP A 17 -9.55 10.06 -18.16
CA ASP A 17 -10.38 8.85 -18.09
C ASP A 17 -10.87 8.58 -16.66
N SER A 18 -12.09 8.09 -16.52
CA SER A 18 -12.47 7.32 -15.34
C SER A 18 -11.88 5.91 -15.40
N VAL A 19 -11.85 5.18 -14.27
CA VAL A 19 -11.40 3.78 -14.24
C VAL A 19 -12.24 2.90 -15.17
N GLY A 20 -13.56 3.14 -15.24
CA GLY A 20 -14.48 2.45 -16.15
C GLY A 20 -14.20 2.77 -17.63
N ALA A 21 -13.95 4.06 -17.95
CA ALA A 21 -13.60 4.49 -19.30
C ALA A 21 -12.26 3.88 -19.77
N LEU A 22 -11.27 3.79 -18.89
CA LEU A 22 -10.00 3.12 -19.17
C LEU A 22 -10.22 1.65 -19.55
N LEU A 23 -11.02 0.89 -18.78
CA LEU A 23 -11.33 -0.50 -19.11
C LEU A 23 -12.04 -0.61 -20.46
N ALA A 24 -13.07 0.20 -20.71
CA ALA A 24 -13.81 0.20 -21.98
C ALA A 24 -12.89 0.47 -23.17
N ARG A 25 -12.01 1.47 -23.06
CA ARG A 25 -11.01 1.80 -24.08
C ARG A 25 -10.04 0.65 -24.34
N ARG A 26 -9.51 -0.01 -23.29
CA ARG A 26 -8.59 -1.15 -23.44
C ARG A 26 -9.29 -2.38 -24.03
N SER A 27 -10.56 -2.63 -23.66
CA SER A 27 -11.37 -3.70 -24.24
C SER A 27 -11.59 -3.49 -25.75
N ALA A 28 -11.84 -2.25 -26.17
CA ALA A 28 -11.98 -1.94 -27.59
C ALA A 28 -10.65 -2.09 -28.38
N GLN A 29 -9.51 -1.75 -27.75
CA GLN A 29 -8.18 -1.83 -28.37
C GLN A 29 -7.63 -3.25 -28.45
N HIS A 30 -7.90 -4.09 -27.44
CA HIS A 30 -7.27 -5.40 -27.27
C HIS A 30 -8.26 -6.48 -26.81
N PRO A 31 -9.41 -6.69 -27.50
CA PRO A 31 -10.53 -7.50 -26.98
C PRO A 31 -10.12 -8.93 -26.58
N ASP A 32 -9.23 -9.55 -27.36
CA ASP A 32 -8.83 -10.96 -27.20
C ASP A 32 -7.59 -11.17 -26.32
N ARG A 33 -6.93 -10.07 -25.89
CA ARG A 33 -5.75 -10.17 -25.04
C ARG A 33 -6.16 -10.54 -23.60
N PRO A 34 -5.42 -11.43 -22.90
CA PRO A 34 -5.63 -11.68 -21.48
C PRO A 34 -5.50 -10.37 -20.67
N ALA A 35 -6.49 -10.11 -19.82
CA ALA A 35 -6.54 -8.91 -18.98
C ALA A 35 -6.43 -9.23 -17.49
N LEU A 36 -7.04 -10.35 -17.08
CA LEU A 36 -7.10 -10.76 -15.67
C LEU A 36 -6.94 -12.27 -15.54
N VAL A 37 -6.08 -12.69 -14.62
CA VAL A 37 -5.86 -14.10 -14.28
C VAL A 37 -5.95 -14.24 -12.76
N GLY A 38 -6.59 -15.31 -12.28
CA GLY A 38 -6.69 -15.58 -10.85
C GLY A 38 -7.75 -16.62 -10.52
N THR A 39 -8.12 -16.71 -9.25
CA THR A 39 -9.05 -17.71 -8.73
C THR A 39 -10.43 -17.11 -8.48
N ARG A 40 -11.50 -17.80 -8.88
CA ARG A 40 -12.87 -17.43 -8.53
C ARG A 40 -13.22 -17.85 -7.10
N HIS A 41 -13.93 -16.96 -6.41
CA HIS A 41 -14.44 -17.24 -5.08
C HIS A 41 -15.41 -18.44 -5.10
N GLY A 42 -15.35 -19.27 -4.07
CA GLY A 42 -16.25 -20.40 -3.84
C GLY A 42 -15.94 -21.63 -4.70
N SER A 43 -15.79 -21.49 -6.03
CA SER A 43 -15.47 -22.62 -6.90
C SER A 43 -13.98 -23.03 -6.85
N GLY A 44 -13.09 -22.10 -6.51
CA GLY A 44 -11.64 -22.31 -6.61
C GLY A 44 -11.14 -22.44 -8.07
N GLU A 45 -11.98 -22.17 -9.05
CA GLU A 45 -11.64 -22.25 -10.46
C GLU A 45 -10.60 -21.18 -10.81
N HIS A 46 -9.50 -21.60 -11.42
CA HIS A 46 -8.50 -20.69 -11.98
C HIS A 46 -8.95 -20.22 -13.36
N VAL A 47 -9.16 -18.92 -13.52
CA VAL A 47 -9.69 -18.34 -14.74
C VAL A 47 -8.71 -17.36 -15.38
N ARG A 48 -8.83 -17.24 -16.69
CA ARG A 48 -8.13 -16.25 -17.51
C ARG A 48 -9.16 -15.52 -18.36
N LEU A 49 -9.41 -14.25 -18.05
CA LEU A 49 -10.36 -13.41 -18.75
C LEU A 49 -9.65 -12.55 -19.78
N THR A 50 -10.17 -12.48 -21.00
CA THR A 50 -9.75 -11.48 -21.99
C THR A 50 -10.32 -10.12 -21.62
N TYR A 51 -9.84 -9.05 -22.27
CA TYR A 51 -10.39 -7.69 -22.07
C TYR A 51 -11.89 -7.63 -22.40
N ALA A 52 -12.32 -8.28 -23.48
CA ALA A 52 -13.75 -8.34 -23.84
C ALA A 52 -14.59 -9.05 -22.76
N GLN A 53 -14.10 -10.17 -22.24
CA GLN A 53 -14.76 -10.93 -21.18
C GLN A 53 -14.79 -10.13 -19.87
N LEU A 54 -13.65 -9.51 -19.48
CA LEU A 54 -13.57 -8.69 -18.28
C LEU A 54 -14.53 -7.50 -18.35
N TYR A 55 -14.59 -6.81 -19.51
CA TYR A 55 -15.53 -5.72 -19.71
C TYR A 55 -16.98 -6.19 -19.62
N THR A 56 -17.33 -7.32 -20.23
CA THR A 56 -18.67 -7.90 -20.16
C THR A 56 -19.07 -8.24 -18.72
N GLU A 57 -18.19 -8.87 -17.96
CA GLU A 57 -18.45 -9.17 -16.55
C GLU A 57 -18.59 -7.88 -15.71
N ALA A 58 -17.72 -6.89 -15.92
CA ALA A 58 -17.80 -5.59 -15.24
C ALA A 58 -19.08 -4.82 -15.60
N ALA A 59 -19.50 -4.84 -16.87
CA ALA A 59 -20.76 -4.24 -17.30
C ALA A 59 -21.99 -4.94 -16.67
N GLY A 60 -21.91 -6.26 -16.50
CA GLY A 60 -22.93 -7.02 -15.74
C GLY A 60 -23.03 -6.57 -14.28
N VAL A 61 -21.87 -6.35 -13.64
CA VAL A 61 -21.81 -5.78 -12.28
C VAL A 61 -22.39 -4.37 -12.26
N ALA A 62 -21.97 -3.51 -13.19
CA ALA A 62 -22.47 -2.14 -13.28
C ALA A 62 -24.00 -2.09 -13.41
N THR A 63 -24.56 -2.92 -14.30
CA THR A 63 -26.01 -3.04 -14.49
C THR A 63 -26.74 -3.50 -13.22
N ALA A 64 -26.16 -4.43 -12.47
CA ALA A 64 -26.72 -4.87 -11.19
C ALA A 64 -26.63 -3.77 -10.12
N LEU A 65 -25.47 -3.11 -10.00
CA LEU A 65 -25.25 -2.05 -9.01
C LEU A 65 -26.12 -0.80 -9.26
N SER A 66 -26.39 -0.43 -10.52
CA SER A 66 -27.28 0.68 -10.86
C SER A 66 -28.72 0.50 -10.34
N ARG A 67 -29.13 -0.74 -10.05
CA ARG A 67 -30.43 -1.07 -9.43
C ARG A 67 -30.38 -1.05 -7.91
N LEU A 68 -29.19 -1.13 -7.32
CA LEU A 68 -28.97 -1.29 -5.88
C LEU A 68 -28.48 0.01 -5.21
N ALA A 69 -27.77 0.84 -5.96
CA ALA A 69 -27.21 2.10 -5.49
C ALA A 69 -27.33 3.17 -6.57
N ARG A 70 -27.54 4.42 -6.15
CA ARG A 70 -27.51 5.58 -7.06
C ARG A 70 -26.06 5.97 -7.39
N PRO A 71 -25.79 6.68 -8.49
CA PRO A 71 -24.49 7.29 -8.74
C PRO A 71 -24.01 8.12 -7.54
N GLY A 72 -22.74 8.02 -7.17
CA GLY A 72 -22.15 8.60 -5.97
C GLY A 72 -22.50 7.89 -4.65
N GLY A 73 -23.38 6.88 -4.68
CA GLY A 73 -23.67 6.04 -3.51
C GLY A 73 -22.55 5.04 -3.22
N CYS A 74 -22.36 4.66 -1.95
CA CYS A 74 -21.32 3.74 -1.53
C CYS A 74 -21.78 2.28 -1.55
N ILE A 75 -20.94 1.42 -2.12
CA ILE A 75 -21.04 -0.05 -1.99
C ILE A 75 -19.74 -0.58 -1.35
N ALA A 76 -19.85 -1.54 -0.45
CA ALA A 76 -18.69 -2.11 0.22
C ALA A 76 -18.33 -3.48 -0.38
N LEU A 77 -17.04 -3.72 -0.57
CA LEU A 77 -16.51 -5.01 -0.96
C LEU A 77 -15.59 -5.55 0.14
N TRP A 78 -15.97 -6.70 0.69
CA TRP A 78 -15.26 -7.40 1.75
C TRP A 78 -14.86 -8.81 1.29
N ALA A 79 -13.70 -8.94 0.66
CA ALA A 79 -13.24 -10.16 0.02
C ALA A 79 -11.71 -10.27 -0.02
N PRO A 80 -11.14 -11.50 -0.08
CA PRO A 80 -9.72 -11.73 -0.37
C PRO A 80 -9.38 -11.41 -1.83
N ASN A 81 -8.15 -11.73 -2.27
CA ASN A 81 -7.66 -11.49 -3.62
C ASN A 81 -8.25 -12.49 -4.64
N VAL A 82 -9.52 -12.37 -4.94
CA VAL A 82 -10.25 -13.17 -5.94
C VAL A 82 -10.57 -12.34 -7.17
N VAL A 83 -10.81 -12.98 -8.32
CA VAL A 83 -11.05 -12.25 -9.58
C VAL A 83 -12.31 -11.38 -9.56
N GLU A 84 -13.27 -11.70 -8.71
CA GLU A 84 -14.46 -10.87 -8.47
C GLU A 84 -14.08 -9.46 -7.97
N TRP A 85 -12.95 -9.32 -7.27
CA TRP A 85 -12.53 -8.04 -6.70
C TRP A 85 -12.33 -6.96 -7.77
N PRO A 86 -11.42 -7.13 -8.78
CA PRO A 86 -11.27 -6.13 -9.85
C PRO A 86 -12.50 -6.06 -10.76
N ILE A 87 -13.23 -7.16 -10.98
CA ILE A 87 -14.48 -7.13 -11.77
C ILE A 87 -15.49 -6.18 -11.11
N ILE A 88 -15.65 -6.24 -9.77
CA ILE A 88 -16.54 -5.36 -9.00
C ILE A 88 -15.99 -3.94 -8.98
N GLN A 89 -14.68 -3.73 -8.83
CA GLN A 89 -14.07 -2.40 -8.91
C GLN A 89 -14.37 -1.71 -10.23
N TYR A 90 -14.21 -2.42 -11.35
CA TYR A 90 -14.51 -1.89 -12.67
C TYR A 90 -16.02 -1.67 -12.87
N GLY A 91 -16.84 -2.59 -12.40
CA GLY A 91 -18.29 -2.45 -12.46
C GLY A 91 -18.81 -1.28 -11.64
N ALA A 92 -18.28 -1.06 -10.45
CA ALA A 92 -18.58 0.11 -9.63
C ALA A 92 -18.18 1.41 -10.36
N ALA A 93 -16.99 1.43 -10.97
CA ALA A 93 -16.51 2.56 -11.74
C ALA A 93 -17.39 2.86 -12.99
N LEU A 94 -17.90 1.83 -13.67
CA LEU A 94 -18.81 1.99 -14.80
C LEU A 94 -20.21 2.49 -14.36
N ALA A 95 -20.66 2.10 -13.17
CA ALA A 95 -21.94 2.51 -12.61
C ALA A 95 -21.89 3.89 -11.91
N GLY A 96 -20.71 4.50 -11.77
CA GLY A 96 -20.54 5.74 -11.03
C GLY A 96 -20.82 5.60 -9.53
N VAL A 97 -20.65 4.41 -8.96
CA VAL A 97 -20.80 4.17 -7.51
C VAL A 97 -19.44 4.07 -6.82
N VAL A 98 -19.37 4.54 -5.58
CA VAL A 98 -18.14 4.59 -4.79
C VAL A 98 -17.86 3.22 -4.19
N LEU A 99 -16.69 2.64 -4.48
CA LEU A 99 -16.26 1.37 -3.91
C LEU A 99 -15.59 1.58 -2.54
N VAL A 100 -16.17 1.03 -1.48
CA VAL A 100 -15.57 0.97 -0.16
C VAL A 100 -14.76 -0.33 -0.04
N ALA A 101 -13.44 -0.20 -0.06
CA ALA A 101 -12.52 -1.34 -0.02
C ALA A 101 -12.27 -1.78 1.43
N LEU A 102 -12.71 -2.99 1.79
CA LEU A 102 -12.63 -3.49 3.15
C LEU A 102 -11.61 -4.62 3.29
N ASN A 103 -10.82 -4.53 4.35
CA ASN A 103 -9.84 -5.55 4.70
C ASN A 103 -10.55 -6.86 5.10
N PRO A 104 -10.26 -8.01 4.45
CA PRO A 104 -10.93 -9.28 4.74
C PRO A 104 -10.72 -9.82 6.16
N VAL A 105 -9.76 -9.27 6.92
CA VAL A 105 -9.53 -9.69 8.31
C VAL A 105 -10.28 -8.86 9.35
N LEU A 106 -11.06 -7.85 8.94
CA LEU A 106 -11.86 -7.03 9.85
C LEU A 106 -12.77 -7.91 10.70
N ARG A 107 -12.82 -7.58 12.01
CA ARG A 107 -13.75 -8.20 12.93
C ARG A 107 -15.10 -7.49 12.91
N GLU A 108 -16.07 -8.06 13.58
CA GLU A 108 -17.46 -7.64 13.53
C GLU A 108 -17.67 -6.15 13.85
N GLU A 109 -17.01 -5.63 14.90
CA GLU A 109 -17.11 -4.22 15.28
C GLU A 109 -16.43 -3.28 14.28
N GLU A 110 -15.30 -3.70 13.70
CA GLU A 110 -14.56 -2.93 12.69
C GLU A 110 -15.35 -2.87 11.38
N LEU A 111 -15.99 -3.99 11.01
CA LEU A 111 -16.85 -4.06 9.82
C LEU A 111 -18.08 -3.19 10.00
N ASP A 112 -18.75 -3.27 11.16
CA ASP A 112 -19.91 -2.44 11.52
C ASP A 112 -19.56 -0.94 11.42
N TYR A 113 -18.43 -0.54 12.02
CA TYR A 113 -17.94 0.83 11.94
C TYR A 113 -17.72 1.26 10.48
N ALA A 114 -17.00 0.48 9.68
CA ALA A 114 -16.68 0.85 8.31
C ALA A 114 -17.93 0.99 7.42
N LEU A 115 -18.91 0.10 7.57
CA LEU A 115 -20.17 0.14 6.83
C LEU A 115 -21.04 1.31 7.26
N THR A 116 -21.17 1.56 8.56
CA THR A 116 -21.96 2.67 9.10
C THR A 116 -21.33 4.01 8.75
N HIS A 117 -20.01 4.15 8.92
CA HIS A 117 -19.29 5.38 8.64
C HIS A 117 -19.27 5.73 7.15
N SER A 118 -19.12 4.74 6.26
CA SER A 118 -19.15 4.96 4.81
C SER A 118 -20.57 5.21 4.26
N GLY A 119 -21.60 4.86 5.01
CA GLY A 119 -22.99 4.90 4.52
C GLY A 119 -23.24 3.90 3.38
N ALA A 120 -22.49 2.80 3.32
CA ALA A 120 -22.65 1.79 2.30
C ALA A 120 -24.04 1.17 2.35
N THR A 121 -24.72 1.13 1.21
CA THR A 121 -26.08 0.55 1.07
C THR A 121 -26.06 -0.91 0.65
N VAL A 122 -24.92 -1.38 0.13
CA VAL A 122 -24.70 -2.76 -0.31
C VAL A 122 -23.38 -3.26 0.27
N LEU A 123 -23.39 -4.47 0.83
CA LEU A 123 -22.21 -5.22 1.21
C LEU A 123 -22.05 -6.45 0.30
N LEU A 124 -21.08 -6.40 -0.60
CA LEU A 124 -20.61 -7.57 -1.34
C LEU A 124 -19.53 -8.26 -0.53
N HIS A 125 -19.66 -9.56 -0.26
CA HIS A 125 -18.71 -10.25 0.60
C HIS A 125 -18.39 -11.66 0.14
N ALA A 126 -17.17 -12.12 0.42
CA ALA A 126 -16.82 -13.52 0.37
C ALA A 126 -17.50 -14.28 1.53
N ASP A 127 -17.77 -15.57 1.34
CA ASP A 127 -18.36 -16.39 2.41
C ASP A 127 -17.32 -16.83 3.43
N VAL A 128 -16.11 -17.11 2.94
CA VAL A 128 -14.99 -17.57 3.75
C VAL A 128 -13.68 -16.96 3.23
N SER A 129 -12.78 -16.60 4.14
CA SER A 129 -11.39 -16.30 3.83
C SER A 129 -10.50 -17.03 4.83
N ARG A 130 -9.71 -18.00 4.36
CA ARG A 130 -8.99 -18.97 5.22
C ARG A 130 -10.01 -19.67 6.15
N ASP A 131 -9.79 -19.59 7.47
CA ASP A 131 -10.66 -20.19 8.48
C ASP A 131 -11.69 -19.18 9.04
N TYR A 132 -11.83 -18.00 8.41
CA TYR A 132 -12.73 -16.95 8.87
C TYR A 132 -14.06 -17.00 8.13
N ALA A 133 -15.15 -17.30 8.87
CA ALA A 133 -16.51 -17.38 8.35
C ALA A 133 -17.09 -15.98 8.12
N MET A 134 -16.66 -15.32 7.04
CA MET A 134 -17.04 -13.94 6.70
C MET A 134 -18.54 -13.80 6.48
N GLY A 135 -19.19 -14.77 5.82
CA GLY A 135 -20.62 -14.75 5.56
C GLY A 135 -21.49 -14.69 6.81
N GLU A 136 -21.09 -15.38 7.90
CA GLU A 136 -21.78 -15.34 9.18
C GLU A 136 -21.63 -13.97 9.86
N VAL A 137 -20.42 -13.42 9.83
CA VAL A 137 -20.15 -12.07 10.37
C VAL A 137 -20.92 -11.02 9.59
N ALA A 138 -20.88 -11.08 8.26
CA ALA A 138 -21.65 -10.20 7.39
C ALA A 138 -23.15 -10.25 7.69
N ALA A 139 -23.70 -11.44 7.97
CA ALA A 139 -25.11 -11.59 8.32
C ALA A 139 -25.46 -10.91 9.65
N ARG A 140 -24.62 -11.09 10.68
CA ARG A 140 -24.83 -10.46 11.99
C ARG A 140 -24.72 -8.93 11.93
N VAL A 141 -23.73 -8.40 11.19
CA VAL A 141 -23.55 -6.95 11.03
C VAL A 141 -24.70 -6.36 10.22
N ALA A 142 -25.07 -6.97 9.08
CA ALA A 142 -26.16 -6.47 8.25
C ALA A 142 -27.51 -6.44 8.98
N ALA A 143 -27.76 -7.34 9.92
CA ALA A 143 -28.99 -7.33 10.71
C ALA A 143 -29.10 -6.10 11.65
N ARG A 144 -27.98 -5.41 11.95
CA ARG A 144 -27.95 -4.21 12.81
C ARG A 144 -28.00 -2.90 12.02
N ILE A 145 -27.67 -2.93 10.74
CA ILE A 145 -27.60 -1.72 9.89
C ILE A 145 -28.89 -1.64 9.04
N PRO A 146 -29.83 -0.74 9.34
CA PRO A 146 -31.08 -0.62 8.59
C PRO A 146 -30.82 -0.29 7.12
N GLY A 147 -31.45 -1.04 6.22
CA GLY A 147 -31.38 -0.81 4.78
C GLY A 147 -30.12 -1.36 4.08
N LEU A 148 -29.14 -1.89 4.80
CA LEU A 148 -27.98 -2.52 4.20
C LEU A 148 -28.37 -3.84 3.52
N GLN A 149 -28.13 -3.91 2.20
CA GLN A 149 -28.31 -5.13 1.43
C GLN A 149 -27.03 -5.97 1.45
N ARG A 150 -27.13 -7.20 1.90
CA ARG A 150 -26.01 -8.16 1.91
C ARG A 150 -26.12 -9.12 0.74
N ILE A 151 -25.04 -9.26 -0.03
CA ILE A 151 -24.95 -10.16 -1.18
C ILE A 151 -23.63 -10.92 -1.12
N SER A 152 -23.68 -12.25 -1.03
CA SER A 152 -22.50 -13.11 -1.12
C SER A 152 -21.95 -13.13 -2.56
N LEU A 153 -20.64 -13.22 -2.71
CA LEU A 153 -19.99 -13.44 -4.01
C LEU A 153 -20.35 -14.78 -4.63
N SER A 154 -20.82 -15.73 -3.83
CA SER A 154 -21.37 -17.02 -4.33
C SER A 154 -22.80 -16.88 -4.87
N ASP A 155 -23.47 -15.73 -4.65
CA ASP A 155 -24.79 -15.41 -5.19
C ASP A 155 -24.64 -14.65 -6.51
N HIS A 156 -25.39 -15.05 -7.54
CA HIS A 156 -25.31 -14.41 -8.86
C HIS A 156 -25.96 -13.01 -8.95
N ARG A 157 -26.62 -12.53 -7.88
CA ARG A 157 -27.33 -11.23 -7.87
C ARG A 157 -26.42 -10.00 -7.97
N TRP A 158 -25.14 -10.13 -7.69
CA TRP A 158 -24.18 -9.03 -7.79
C TRP A 158 -23.76 -8.68 -9.23
N ARG A 159 -24.17 -9.50 -10.21
CA ARG A 159 -24.00 -9.23 -11.64
C ARG A 159 -25.25 -9.58 -12.44
N ALA A 160 -25.59 -8.78 -13.44
CA ALA A 160 -26.67 -9.08 -14.39
C ALA A 160 -26.18 -10.07 -15.47
N VAL A 161 -27.04 -10.98 -15.88
CA VAL A 161 -26.74 -11.92 -16.98
C VAL A 161 -26.69 -11.19 -18.32
N ASP A 162 -27.65 -10.25 -18.53
CA ASP A 162 -27.70 -9.40 -19.72
C ASP A 162 -27.29 -7.97 -19.34
N PRO A 163 -26.01 -7.61 -19.54
CA PRO A 163 -25.54 -6.25 -19.27
C PRO A 163 -26.16 -5.26 -20.26
N ASP A 164 -26.50 -4.06 -19.75
CA ASP A 164 -26.95 -2.95 -20.56
C ASP A 164 -25.97 -1.75 -20.42
N PRO A 165 -24.85 -1.78 -21.14
CA PRO A 165 -23.88 -0.68 -21.07
C PRO A 165 -24.43 0.66 -21.56
N GLY A 166 -25.46 0.66 -22.41
CA GLY A 166 -26.06 1.87 -22.94
C GLY A 166 -26.92 2.65 -21.91
N ALA A 167 -27.31 2.00 -20.81
CA ALA A 167 -28.04 2.62 -19.71
C ALA A 167 -27.14 3.11 -18.56
N LEU A 168 -25.81 2.92 -18.66
CA LEU A 168 -24.88 3.34 -17.62
C LEU A 168 -24.64 4.87 -17.65
N PRO A 169 -24.42 5.51 -16.48
CA PRO A 169 -24.15 6.93 -16.43
C PRO A 169 -22.78 7.28 -17.04
N GLU A 170 -22.65 8.51 -17.47
CA GLU A 170 -21.33 9.10 -17.72
C GLU A 170 -20.65 9.38 -16.39
N VAL A 171 -19.38 8.95 -16.25
CA VAL A 171 -18.58 9.09 -15.03
C VAL A 171 -17.38 9.98 -15.32
N ALA A 172 -17.33 11.13 -14.65
CA ALA A 172 -16.26 12.09 -14.82
C ALA A 172 -14.96 11.64 -14.10
N PRO A 173 -13.80 12.09 -14.57
CA PRO A 173 -12.51 11.80 -13.91
C PRO A 173 -12.46 12.30 -12.46
N ASP A 174 -13.13 13.38 -12.13
CA ASP A 174 -13.16 13.98 -10.80
C ASP A 174 -14.21 13.38 -9.87
N ASP A 175 -15.09 12.51 -10.38
CA ASP A 175 -16.04 11.79 -9.53
C ASP A 175 -15.30 10.87 -8.55
N VAL A 176 -15.89 10.68 -7.37
CA VAL A 176 -15.33 9.80 -6.34
C VAL A 176 -15.41 8.34 -6.80
N ALA A 177 -14.26 7.69 -6.84
CA ALA A 177 -14.13 6.30 -7.27
C ALA A 177 -14.11 5.32 -6.10
N MET A 178 -13.43 5.68 -5.00
CA MET A 178 -13.10 4.73 -3.95
C MET A 178 -12.95 5.38 -2.58
N LEU A 179 -13.31 4.63 -1.56
CA LEU A 179 -13.01 4.87 -0.16
C LEU A 179 -12.02 3.82 0.34
N GLN A 180 -10.92 4.29 0.94
CA GLN A 180 -9.89 3.46 1.55
C GLN A 180 -9.76 3.78 3.03
N TYR A 181 -9.89 2.78 3.90
CA TYR A 181 -9.71 2.99 5.33
C TYR A 181 -8.24 2.86 5.73
N THR A 182 -7.72 3.87 6.41
CA THR A 182 -6.36 3.88 6.99
C THR A 182 -6.43 3.82 8.51
N SER A 183 -5.44 3.17 9.13
CA SER A 183 -5.31 3.17 10.59
C SER A 183 -4.93 4.59 11.04
N GLY A 184 -5.91 5.34 11.52
CA GLY A 184 -5.70 6.68 12.08
C GLY A 184 -4.83 6.66 13.34
N THR A 185 -4.16 7.77 13.60
CA THR A 185 -3.37 7.98 14.83
C THR A 185 -4.25 8.17 16.07
N THR A 186 -5.53 8.44 15.89
CA THR A 186 -6.52 8.77 16.93
C THR A 186 -7.37 7.57 17.38
N GLY A 187 -7.03 6.36 16.94
CA GLY A 187 -7.69 5.12 17.37
C GLY A 187 -8.80 4.61 16.45
N ARG A 188 -9.50 5.46 15.68
CA ARG A 188 -10.47 5.01 14.68
C ARG A 188 -9.94 5.19 13.25
N PRO A 189 -10.16 4.22 12.33
CA PRO A 189 -9.76 4.34 10.95
C PRO A 189 -10.43 5.54 10.26
N LYS A 190 -9.65 6.27 9.43
CA LYS A 190 -10.16 7.36 8.60
C LYS A 190 -10.50 6.85 7.20
N GLY A 191 -11.62 7.28 6.63
CA GLY A 191 -11.99 6.99 5.25
C GLY A 191 -11.36 8.01 4.30
N VAL A 192 -10.37 7.59 3.53
CA VAL A 192 -9.71 8.42 2.51
C VAL A 192 -10.53 8.36 1.22
N VAL A 193 -10.99 9.50 0.74
CA VAL A 193 -11.81 9.64 -0.47
C VAL A 193 -10.91 9.87 -1.69
N LEU A 194 -10.97 8.98 -2.68
CA LEU A 194 -10.15 9.03 -3.89
C LEU A 194 -11.03 9.14 -5.14
N ASN A 195 -10.64 10.01 -6.09
CA ASN A 195 -11.33 10.16 -7.37
C ASN A 195 -10.69 9.31 -8.48
N HIS A 196 -11.38 9.16 -9.60
CA HIS A 196 -10.92 8.37 -10.74
C HIS A 196 -9.64 8.92 -11.36
N ARG A 197 -9.52 10.26 -11.51
CA ARG A 197 -8.34 10.94 -12.04
C ARG A 197 -7.07 10.53 -11.30
N ALA A 198 -7.11 10.55 -9.95
CA ALA A 198 -5.97 10.16 -9.12
C ALA A 198 -5.56 8.71 -9.36
N LEU A 199 -6.55 7.79 -9.36
CA LEU A 199 -6.30 6.35 -9.51
C LEU A 199 -5.72 5.99 -10.89
N VAL A 200 -6.29 6.53 -11.96
CA VAL A 200 -5.85 6.24 -13.33
C VAL A 200 -4.46 6.82 -13.58
N ASN A 201 -4.23 8.07 -13.20
CA ASN A 201 -2.95 8.72 -13.50
C ASN A 201 -1.81 8.23 -12.62
N VAL A 202 -2.05 7.85 -11.35
CA VAL A 202 -0.98 7.26 -10.53
C VAL A 202 -0.57 5.89 -11.07
N ALA A 203 -1.52 5.07 -11.53
CA ALA A 203 -1.21 3.81 -12.19
C ALA A 203 -0.42 4.02 -13.49
N LYS A 204 -0.85 4.96 -14.35
CA LYS A 204 -0.15 5.37 -15.58
C LYS A 204 1.28 5.78 -15.28
N LEU A 205 1.46 6.83 -14.48
CA LEU A 205 2.76 7.46 -14.28
C LEU A 205 3.74 6.59 -13.51
N THR A 206 3.24 5.70 -12.63
CA THR A 206 4.08 4.69 -11.97
C THR A 206 4.62 3.68 -12.98
N MET A 207 3.78 3.13 -13.86
CA MET A 207 4.21 2.15 -14.86
C MET A 207 5.14 2.76 -15.91
N GLU A 208 4.87 3.98 -16.36
CA GLU A 208 5.72 4.70 -17.30
C GLU A 208 7.08 5.06 -16.67
N SER A 209 7.10 5.50 -15.39
CA SER A 209 8.34 5.76 -14.65
C SER A 209 9.16 4.49 -14.39
N ALA A 210 8.50 3.34 -14.29
CA ALA A 210 9.16 2.03 -14.20
C ALA A 210 9.66 1.52 -15.56
N ALA A 211 9.39 2.22 -16.65
CA ALA A 211 9.64 1.77 -18.03
C ALA A 211 9.05 0.37 -18.31
N ALA A 212 7.91 0.05 -17.69
CA ALA A 212 7.24 -1.23 -17.89
C ALA A 212 6.73 -1.35 -19.34
N PRO A 213 6.95 -2.50 -20.03
CA PRO A 213 6.61 -2.62 -21.43
C PRO A 213 5.09 -2.64 -21.66
N ALA A 214 4.66 -2.16 -22.83
CA ALA A 214 3.27 -2.29 -23.26
C ALA A 214 2.87 -3.77 -23.30
N GLY A 215 1.72 -4.09 -22.71
CA GLY A 215 1.24 -5.47 -22.61
C GLY A 215 1.87 -6.28 -21.48
N ALA A 216 2.61 -5.67 -20.56
CA ALA A 216 3.28 -6.35 -19.45
C ALA A 216 2.35 -7.23 -18.60
N VAL A 217 2.87 -8.37 -18.19
CA VAL A 217 2.23 -9.27 -17.22
C VAL A 217 2.69 -8.90 -15.82
N GLY A 218 1.75 -8.41 -14.99
CA GLY A 218 2.01 -8.03 -13.60
C GLY A 218 1.45 -9.05 -12.62
N VAL A 219 2.30 -9.65 -11.78
CA VAL A 219 1.87 -10.57 -10.72
C VAL A 219 1.68 -9.82 -9.42
N ASN A 220 0.46 -9.91 -8.87
CA ASN A 220 0.00 -9.17 -7.71
C ASN A 220 -0.27 -10.09 -6.50
N PRO A 221 0.69 -10.26 -5.57
CA PRO A 221 0.44 -10.89 -4.27
C PRO A 221 -0.03 -9.90 -3.19
N LEU A 222 -0.14 -8.60 -3.53
CA LEU A 222 -0.53 -7.57 -2.58
C LEU A 222 -2.05 -7.56 -2.33
N PRO A 223 -2.51 -7.14 -1.13
CA PRO A 223 -3.92 -7.13 -0.80
C PRO A 223 -4.73 -6.18 -1.71
N MET A 224 -5.81 -6.68 -2.30
CA MET A 224 -6.69 -5.91 -3.18
C MET A 224 -7.47 -4.80 -2.45
N PHE A 225 -7.68 -4.92 -1.13
CA PHE A 225 -8.30 -3.85 -0.34
C PHE A 225 -7.39 -2.64 -0.09
N HIS A 226 -6.11 -2.71 -0.47
CA HIS A 226 -5.14 -1.64 -0.35
C HIS A 226 -4.79 -1.06 -1.73
N THR A 227 -4.57 0.26 -1.82
CA THR A 227 -4.24 0.94 -3.09
C THR A 227 -3.03 0.37 -3.83
N ALA A 228 -2.05 -0.21 -3.12
CA ALA A 228 -0.95 -0.92 -3.78
C ALA A 228 -1.45 -2.11 -4.63
N GLY A 229 -2.44 -2.88 -4.13
CA GLY A 229 -3.03 -4.02 -4.85
C GLY A 229 -4.04 -3.57 -5.91
N CYS A 230 -5.08 -2.83 -5.51
CA CYS A 230 -6.19 -2.51 -6.41
C CYS A 230 -5.91 -1.34 -7.38
N VAL A 231 -4.90 -0.51 -7.10
CA VAL A 231 -4.53 0.59 -8.01
C VAL A 231 -3.24 0.23 -8.75
N ILE A 232 -2.08 0.19 -8.07
CA ILE A 232 -0.82 0.01 -8.79
C ILE A 232 -0.72 -1.36 -9.45
N ALA A 233 -0.98 -2.43 -8.71
CA ALA A 233 -0.79 -3.79 -9.21
C ALA A 233 -1.96 -4.32 -10.07
N THR A 234 -3.04 -3.56 -10.23
CA THR A 234 -4.20 -3.94 -11.04
C THR A 234 -4.48 -2.93 -12.15
N LEU A 235 -4.60 -1.62 -11.85
CA LEU A 235 -4.78 -0.60 -12.89
C LEU A 235 -3.50 -0.34 -13.68
N GLY A 236 -2.31 -0.60 -13.10
CA GLY A 236 -1.04 -0.48 -13.84
C GLY A 236 -0.98 -1.39 -15.06
N PRO A 237 -1.13 -2.71 -14.93
CA PRO A 237 -1.26 -3.61 -16.08
C PRO A 237 -2.41 -3.21 -17.02
N LEU A 238 -3.56 -2.80 -16.50
CA LEU A 238 -4.67 -2.29 -17.30
C LEU A 238 -4.25 -1.09 -18.16
N TRP A 239 -3.52 -0.12 -17.59
CA TRP A 239 -2.99 1.03 -18.33
C TRP A 239 -2.11 0.59 -19.51
N LEU A 240 -1.25 -0.39 -19.30
CA LEU A 240 -0.33 -0.92 -20.32
C LEU A 240 -1.03 -1.81 -21.39
N GLY A 241 -2.33 -2.10 -21.24
CA GLY A 241 -3.02 -3.11 -22.06
C GLY A 241 -2.45 -4.52 -21.83
N GLY A 242 -1.94 -4.77 -20.63
CA GLY A 242 -1.31 -6.00 -20.17
C GLY A 242 -2.24 -6.89 -19.35
N THR A 243 -1.67 -7.79 -18.57
CA THR A 243 -2.40 -8.78 -17.77
C THR A 243 -2.12 -8.59 -16.29
N ALA A 244 -3.17 -8.42 -15.47
CA ALA A 244 -3.06 -8.53 -14.01
C ALA A 244 -3.25 -9.98 -13.58
N VAL A 245 -2.29 -10.54 -12.86
CA VAL A 245 -2.33 -11.90 -12.33
C VAL A 245 -2.45 -11.82 -10.81
N LEU A 246 -3.59 -12.21 -10.26
CA LEU A 246 -3.84 -12.17 -8.82
C LEU A 246 -3.34 -13.44 -8.13
N VAL A 247 -2.60 -13.25 -7.05
CA VAL A 247 -2.27 -14.32 -6.12
C VAL A 247 -3.26 -14.25 -4.96
N GLU A 248 -4.17 -15.22 -4.89
CA GLU A 248 -5.21 -15.25 -3.85
C GLU A 248 -4.60 -15.38 -2.45
N ARG A 249 -3.66 -16.33 -2.33
CA ARG A 249 -2.94 -16.59 -1.08
C ARG A 249 -1.45 -16.67 -1.35
N PHE A 250 -0.71 -15.76 -0.77
CA PHE A 250 0.73 -15.79 -0.87
C PHE A 250 1.31 -17.02 -0.16
N THR A 251 2.03 -17.84 -0.93
CA THR A 251 3.04 -18.78 -0.47
C THR A 251 4.22 -18.69 -1.43
N PRO A 252 5.48 -18.77 -0.97
CA PRO A 252 6.63 -18.64 -1.86
C PRO A 252 6.59 -19.60 -3.04
N ALA A 253 6.40 -20.89 -2.79
CA ALA A 253 6.40 -21.91 -3.83
C ALA A 253 5.32 -21.71 -4.90
N GLN A 254 4.07 -21.42 -4.49
CA GLN A 254 2.98 -21.17 -5.46
C GLN A 254 3.21 -19.87 -6.23
N THR A 255 3.71 -18.82 -5.56
CA THR A 255 3.96 -17.54 -6.23
C THR A 255 5.10 -17.67 -7.24
N LEU A 256 6.19 -18.38 -6.92
CA LEU A 256 7.26 -18.70 -7.88
C LEU A 256 6.75 -19.48 -9.09
N ALA A 257 5.89 -20.46 -8.87
CA ALA A 257 5.26 -21.21 -9.96
C ALA A 257 4.40 -20.30 -10.87
N VAL A 258 3.62 -19.39 -10.29
CA VAL A 258 2.82 -18.39 -11.04
C VAL A 258 3.73 -17.44 -11.84
N LEU A 259 4.78 -16.89 -11.21
CA LEU A 259 5.75 -16.00 -11.86
C LEU A 259 6.38 -16.66 -13.09
N HIS A 260 6.71 -17.95 -12.98
CA HIS A 260 7.29 -18.72 -14.07
C HIS A 260 6.25 -19.04 -15.17
N ALA A 261 5.08 -19.56 -14.79
CA ALA A 261 4.03 -19.96 -15.73
C ALA A 261 3.48 -18.80 -16.55
N GLU A 262 3.29 -17.65 -15.91
CA GLU A 262 2.76 -16.43 -16.52
C GLU A 262 3.83 -15.59 -17.23
N ARG A 263 5.12 -15.95 -17.10
CA ARG A 263 6.26 -15.17 -17.63
C ARG A 263 6.19 -13.70 -17.20
N ALA A 264 6.13 -13.49 -15.89
CA ALA A 264 5.91 -12.17 -15.30
C ALA A 264 6.97 -11.14 -15.75
N ASP A 265 6.52 -10.00 -16.24
CA ASP A 265 7.36 -8.84 -16.50
C ASP A 265 7.55 -7.99 -15.24
N VAL A 266 6.51 -7.92 -14.40
CA VAL A 266 6.46 -7.12 -13.18
C VAL A 266 5.99 -7.96 -12.01
N LEU A 267 6.76 -7.96 -10.92
CA LEU A 267 6.32 -8.43 -9.60
C LEU A 267 6.09 -7.23 -8.68
N PHE A 268 4.89 -7.17 -8.09
CA PHE A 268 4.60 -6.20 -7.04
C PHE A 268 4.93 -6.78 -5.68
N TYR A 269 5.59 -6.01 -4.80
CA TYR A 269 6.09 -6.56 -3.56
C TYR A 269 5.95 -5.61 -2.35
N VAL A 270 5.99 -6.21 -1.17
CA VAL A 270 6.48 -5.62 0.08
C VAL A 270 7.71 -6.42 0.52
N PRO A 271 8.65 -5.84 1.31
CA PRO A 271 9.92 -6.50 1.62
C PRO A 271 9.79 -7.94 2.10
N ALA A 272 8.84 -8.23 2.98
CA ALA A 272 8.63 -9.60 3.49
C ALA A 272 8.24 -10.62 2.39
N ILE A 273 7.47 -10.20 1.38
CA ILE A 273 7.12 -11.07 0.24
C ILE A 273 8.36 -11.32 -0.62
N LEU A 274 9.12 -10.28 -0.93
CA LEU A 274 10.31 -10.39 -1.77
C LEU A 274 11.38 -11.25 -1.10
N ASP A 275 11.62 -11.05 0.19
CA ASP A 275 12.56 -11.84 0.98
C ASP A 275 12.21 -13.32 1.00
N ALA A 276 10.92 -13.64 1.24
CA ALA A 276 10.44 -15.01 1.21
C ALA A 276 10.62 -15.68 -0.17
N LEU A 277 10.41 -14.92 -1.27
CA LEU A 277 10.60 -15.42 -2.64
C LEU A 277 12.08 -15.65 -2.97
N VAL A 278 12.97 -14.72 -2.62
CA VAL A 278 14.42 -14.83 -2.82
C VAL A 278 14.96 -16.03 -2.05
N THR A 279 14.58 -16.16 -0.78
CA THR A 279 14.98 -17.28 0.08
C THR A 279 14.51 -18.63 -0.46
N ALA A 280 13.23 -18.73 -0.85
CA ALA A 280 12.68 -19.96 -1.40
C ALA A 280 13.40 -20.36 -2.70
N GLN A 281 13.59 -19.41 -3.63
CA GLN A 281 14.25 -19.69 -4.90
C GLN A 281 15.71 -20.12 -4.74
N ARG A 282 16.45 -19.50 -3.82
CA ARG A 282 17.83 -19.93 -3.50
C ARG A 282 17.85 -21.36 -2.98
N SER A 283 16.87 -21.74 -2.17
CA SER A 283 16.75 -23.08 -1.60
C SER A 283 16.44 -24.15 -2.63
N GLU A 284 15.76 -23.82 -3.74
CA GLU A 284 15.45 -24.75 -4.82
C GLU A 284 16.68 -25.16 -5.65
N GLY A 285 17.72 -24.31 -5.68
CA GLY A 285 18.97 -24.57 -6.41
C GLY A 285 18.80 -24.64 -7.95
N SER A 286 17.62 -24.32 -8.49
CA SER A 286 17.33 -24.23 -9.92
C SER A 286 17.29 -22.76 -10.38
N PRO A 287 17.48 -22.47 -11.68
CA PRO A 287 17.31 -21.11 -12.19
C PRO A 287 15.87 -20.60 -11.94
N GLY A 288 15.75 -19.42 -11.33
CA GLY A 288 14.48 -18.76 -11.06
C GLY A 288 13.81 -18.19 -12.31
N PRO A 289 12.54 -17.75 -12.20
CA PRO A 289 11.88 -17.01 -13.26
C PRO A 289 12.64 -15.68 -13.48
N ARG A 290 12.79 -15.29 -14.74
CA ARG A 290 13.32 -13.96 -15.04
C ARG A 290 12.22 -12.93 -14.88
N ILE A 291 12.41 -11.96 -13.99
CA ILE A 291 11.44 -10.89 -13.70
C ILE A 291 12.16 -9.55 -13.87
N PRO A 292 12.02 -8.87 -15.01
CA PRO A 292 12.77 -7.64 -15.27
C PRO A 292 12.54 -6.53 -14.25
N ILE A 293 11.30 -6.38 -13.75
CA ILE A 293 10.90 -5.30 -12.85
C ILE A 293 10.29 -5.88 -11.59
N VAL A 294 10.85 -5.52 -10.44
CA VAL A 294 10.28 -5.80 -9.12
C VAL A 294 10.00 -4.47 -8.47
N MET A 295 8.72 -4.10 -8.26
CA MET A 295 8.36 -2.78 -7.75
C MET A 295 7.47 -2.86 -6.53
N GLY A 296 7.74 -2.01 -5.55
CA GLY A 296 7.00 -1.97 -4.30
C GLY A 296 7.66 -1.06 -3.27
N GLY A 297 7.40 -1.31 -2.00
CA GLY A 297 7.90 -0.45 -0.93
C GLY A 297 7.13 -0.70 0.36
N ALA A 298 6.54 0.37 0.91
CA ALA A 298 5.83 0.44 2.18
C ALA A 298 6.73 0.42 3.43
N SER A 299 7.96 -0.06 3.35
CA SER A 299 8.98 0.00 4.40
C SER A 299 10.39 0.01 3.79
N LEU A 300 11.40 0.15 4.63
CA LEU A 300 12.81 0.12 4.20
C LEU A 300 13.14 -1.21 3.51
N VAL A 301 13.80 -1.12 2.37
CA VAL A 301 14.29 -2.27 1.60
C VAL A 301 15.81 -2.36 1.79
N SER A 302 16.28 -3.47 2.33
CA SER A 302 17.70 -3.64 2.58
C SER A 302 18.50 -3.80 1.28
N PRO A 303 19.77 -3.32 1.22
CA PRO A 303 20.65 -3.57 0.08
C PRO A 303 20.79 -5.06 -0.25
N ALA A 304 20.87 -5.91 0.76
CA ALA A 304 20.98 -7.36 0.57
C ALA A 304 19.77 -7.97 -0.13
N LEU A 305 18.57 -7.45 0.15
CA LEU A 305 17.34 -7.90 -0.52
C LEU A 305 17.28 -7.45 -1.98
N ILE A 306 17.71 -6.22 -2.27
CA ILE A 306 17.82 -5.71 -3.64
C ILE A 306 18.81 -6.54 -4.46
N ASP A 307 19.99 -6.79 -3.90
CA ASP A 307 21.03 -7.62 -4.54
C ASP A 307 20.56 -9.05 -4.74
N GLY A 308 19.91 -9.63 -3.73
CA GLY A 308 19.33 -10.96 -3.81
C GLY A 308 18.29 -11.10 -4.91
N ALA A 309 17.42 -10.13 -5.07
CA ALA A 309 16.42 -10.15 -6.16
C ALA A 309 17.07 -9.98 -7.54
N ALA A 310 18.08 -9.13 -7.65
CA ALA A 310 18.85 -8.97 -8.89
C ALA A 310 19.59 -10.28 -9.27
N GLU A 311 20.19 -10.96 -8.30
CA GLU A 311 20.87 -12.24 -8.49
C GLU A 311 19.90 -13.35 -8.93
N VAL A 312 18.79 -13.50 -8.20
CA VAL A 312 17.89 -14.66 -8.35
C VAL A 312 16.93 -14.50 -9.53
N PHE A 313 16.44 -13.28 -9.77
CA PHE A 313 15.41 -13.00 -10.80
C PHE A 313 15.92 -12.17 -11.97
N GLY A 314 17.17 -11.69 -11.94
CA GLY A 314 17.68 -10.72 -12.93
C GLY A 314 16.93 -9.39 -12.88
N ALA A 315 16.41 -9.01 -11.71
CA ALA A 315 15.47 -7.92 -11.53
C ALA A 315 16.15 -6.57 -11.29
N THR A 316 15.54 -5.50 -11.80
CA THR A 316 15.72 -4.16 -11.25
C THR A 316 14.65 -3.95 -10.17
N VAL A 317 15.07 -3.73 -8.92
CA VAL A 317 14.18 -3.48 -7.80
C VAL A 317 13.93 -1.99 -7.69
N LEU A 318 12.66 -1.60 -7.78
CA LEU A 318 12.22 -0.20 -7.72
C LEU A 318 11.47 0.05 -6.41
N ASN A 319 11.90 1.06 -5.68
CA ASN A 319 11.27 1.50 -4.44
C ASN A 319 10.19 2.55 -4.72
N LEU A 320 8.99 2.34 -4.20
CA LEU A 320 7.86 3.25 -4.25
C LEU A 320 7.61 3.82 -2.86
N PHE A 321 7.45 5.14 -2.77
CA PHE A 321 7.09 5.83 -1.54
C PHE A 321 5.81 6.64 -1.72
N GLY A 322 4.96 6.62 -0.70
CA GLY A 322 3.74 7.39 -0.62
C GLY A 322 2.77 6.82 0.41
N GLN A 323 1.53 7.26 0.32
CA GLN A 323 0.47 6.91 1.26
C GLN A 323 -0.89 6.94 0.57
N THR A 324 -1.92 6.42 1.22
CA THR A 324 -3.28 6.34 0.66
C THR A 324 -3.79 7.70 0.23
N GLU A 325 -3.48 8.76 0.97
CA GLU A 325 -3.83 10.16 0.68
C GLU A 325 -3.16 10.71 -0.60
N LEU A 326 -2.24 9.93 -1.19
CA LEU A 326 -1.57 10.23 -2.48
C LEU A 326 -1.74 9.09 -3.50
N ALA A 327 -2.77 8.27 -3.38
CA ALA A 327 -3.38 7.29 -4.30
C ALA A 327 -2.53 6.14 -4.90
N PRO A 328 -1.43 5.55 -4.38
CA PRO A 328 -0.66 5.75 -3.17
C PRO A 328 0.80 6.21 -3.41
N VAL A 329 1.21 6.63 -4.61
CA VAL A 329 2.63 6.88 -4.94
C VAL A 329 2.93 8.37 -5.08
N LEU A 330 3.88 8.84 -4.27
CA LEU A 330 4.47 10.17 -4.37
C LEU A 330 5.74 10.14 -5.23
N SER A 331 6.65 9.24 -4.88
CA SER A 331 7.95 9.11 -5.54
C SER A 331 8.33 7.66 -5.77
N MET A 332 9.25 7.44 -6.68
CA MET A 332 9.84 6.12 -6.93
C MET A 332 11.23 6.23 -7.53
N THR A 333 12.06 5.21 -7.30
CA THR A 333 13.29 5.01 -8.06
C THR A 333 12.96 4.55 -9.48
N ARG A 334 13.87 4.78 -10.41
CA ARG A 334 13.70 4.48 -11.85
C ARG A 334 14.75 3.48 -12.32
N PRO A 335 14.50 2.72 -13.39
CA PRO A 335 15.50 1.78 -13.94
C PRO A 335 16.80 2.43 -14.39
N THR A 336 16.78 3.74 -14.64
CA THR A 336 17.95 4.53 -15.06
C THR A 336 18.74 5.11 -13.90
N ASP A 337 18.25 4.96 -12.67
CA ASP A 337 18.94 5.44 -11.47
C ASP A 337 20.16 4.56 -11.18
N ASP A 338 21.20 5.18 -10.66
CA ASP A 338 22.40 4.43 -10.29
C ASP A 338 22.19 3.59 -9.02
N ARG A 339 23.17 2.71 -8.73
CA ARG A 339 23.08 1.81 -7.58
C ARG A 339 22.93 2.55 -6.25
N ALA A 340 23.58 3.69 -6.08
CA ALA A 340 23.49 4.45 -4.83
C ALA A 340 22.10 5.03 -4.62
N GLU A 341 21.46 5.50 -5.69
CA GLU A 341 20.09 6.00 -5.69
C GLU A 341 19.08 4.88 -5.42
N LEU A 342 19.22 3.72 -6.10
CA LEU A 342 18.36 2.55 -5.89
C LEU A 342 18.42 2.00 -4.46
N LEU A 343 19.59 2.04 -3.81
CA LEU A 343 19.80 1.52 -2.47
C LEU A 343 19.53 2.54 -1.37
N GLY A 344 19.75 3.83 -1.64
CA GLY A 344 19.78 4.88 -0.60
C GLY A 344 18.56 5.79 -0.57
N THR A 345 17.67 5.71 -1.59
CA THR A 345 16.58 6.67 -1.74
C THR A 345 15.24 5.98 -2.01
N VAL A 346 14.17 6.76 -1.90
CA VAL A 346 12.84 6.40 -2.40
C VAL A 346 12.54 7.07 -3.75
N GLY A 347 13.60 7.45 -4.46
CA GLY A 347 13.53 8.03 -5.79
C GLY A 347 13.09 9.49 -5.81
N ARG A 348 12.65 9.93 -6.99
CA ARG A 348 12.15 11.29 -7.26
C ARG A 348 10.64 11.30 -7.37
N PRO A 349 9.98 12.44 -7.10
CA PRO A 349 8.54 12.59 -7.31
C PRO A 349 8.11 12.11 -8.70
N LEU A 350 6.92 11.55 -8.80
CA LEU A 350 6.31 11.22 -10.09
C LEU A 350 6.11 12.50 -10.92
N PRO A 351 6.06 12.40 -12.26
CA PRO A 351 5.63 13.53 -13.09
C PRO A 351 4.32 14.14 -12.58
N GLN A 352 4.11 15.44 -12.82
CA GLN A 352 2.94 16.20 -12.37
C GLN A 352 2.80 16.35 -10.84
N VAL A 353 3.86 16.08 -10.07
CA VAL A 353 3.88 16.19 -8.60
C VAL A 353 4.90 17.24 -8.15
N ASP A 354 4.42 18.28 -7.50
CA ASP A 354 5.25 19.21 -6.73
C ASP A 354 5.60 18.58 -5.38
N CYS A 355 6.85 18.67 -4.94
CA CYS A 355 7.29 18.17 -3.63
C CYS A 355 8.17 19.19 -2.92
N LYS A 356 7.97 19.35 -1.61
CA LYS A 356 8.82 20.21 -0.75
C LYS A 356 9.12 19.51 0.56
N ILE A 357 10.25 19.91 1.19
CA ILE A 357 10.58 19.51 2.55
C ILE A 357 10.43 20.77 3.42
N VAL A 358 9.66 20.63 4.50
CA VAL A 358 9.38 21.76 5.41
C VAL A 358 9.81 21.47 6.83
N ASP A 359 10.22 22.49 7.55
CA ASP A 359 10.36 22.42 9.00
C ASP A 359 8.99 22.16 9.64
N PRO A 360 8.80 21.07 10.40
CA PRO A 360 7.49 20.71 10.95
C PRO A 360 6.90 21.73 11.92
N ALA A 361 7.75 22.54 12.58
CA ALA A 361 7.33 23.51 13.58
C ALA A 361 6.90 24.84 12.95
N THR A 362 7.60 25.28 11.88
CA THR A 362 7.37 26.59 11.26
C THR A 362 6.64 26.53 9.93
N GLY A 363 6.61 25.35 9.27
CA GLY A 363 6.11 25.18 7.90
C GLY A 363 7.01 25.77 6.82
N ALA A 364 8.15 26.35 7.17
CA ALA A 364 9.09 26.94 6.22
C ALA A 364 9.82 25.86 5.42
N VAL A 365 10.03 26.10 4.12
CA VAL A 365 10.83 25.19 3.26
C VAL A 365 12.28 25.23 3.72
N VAL A 366 12.84 24.05 4.04
CA VAL A 366 14.24 23.91 4.49
C VAL A 366 15.24 23.98 3.33
N ALA A 367 16.53 24.07 3.63
CA ALA A 367 17.57 24.02 2.59
C ALA A 367 17.73 22.60 2.02
N VAL A 368 18.26 22.49 0.81
CA VAL A 368 18.55 21.19 0.17
C VAL A 368 19.47 20.37 1.07
N GLY A 369 19.09 19.10 1.30
CA GLY A 369 19.79 18.17 2.17
C GLY A 369 19.44 18.26 3.65
N GLU A 370 18.72 19.31 4.09
CA GLU A 370 18.25 19.41 5.46
C GLU A 370 16.98 18.54 5.66
N PRO A 371 16.86 17.87 6.82
CA PRO A 371 15.70 17.05 7.12
C PRO A 371 14.48 17.90 7.49
N GLY A 372 13.30 17.42 7.13
CA GLY A 372 12.02 18.02 7.47
C GLY A 372 10.87 17.11 7.10
N GLU A 373 9.63 17.61 7.18
CA GLU A 373 8.43 16.89 6.75
C GLU A 373 8.32 16.92 5.23
N ILE A 374 8.11 15.76 4.61
CA ILE A 374 7.87 15.62 3.17
C ILE A 374 6.44 16.07 2.89
N CYS A 375 6.26 17.02 1.98
CA CYS A 375 4.95 17.51 1.55
C CYS A 375 4.84 17.41 0.02
N ALA A 376 3.67 17.01 -0.48
CA ALA A 376 3.43 16.82 -1.90
C ALA A 376 2.11 17.41 -2.38
N ARG A 377 2.11 17.92 -3.62
CA ARG A 377 0.92 18.45 -4.29
C ARG A 377 0.85 17.95 -5.73
N GLY A 378 -0.30 17.40 -6.14
CA GLY A 378 -0.49 16.94 -7.51
C GLY A 378 -1.85 16.26 -7.72
N TYR A 379 -2.01 15.67 -8.90
CA TYR A 379 -3.24 15.01 -9.36
C TYR A 379 -3.67 13.83 -8.47
N GLN A 380 -2.74 13.23 -7.74
CA GLN A 380 -2.95 12.02 -6.92
C GLN A 380 -3.46 12.32 -5.50
N GLN A 381 -3.67 13.59 -5.15
CA GLN A 381 -4.18 13.95 -3.83
C GLN A 381 -5.58 13.38 -3.60
N PHE A 382 -5.82 12.94 -2.36
CA PHE A 382 -7.15 12.59 -1.91
C PHE A 382 -8.09 13.81 -1.93
N VAL A 383 -9.38 13.55 -2.01
CA VAL A 383 -10.39 14.61 -1.98
C VAL A 383 -10.57 15.13 -0.55
N GLU A 384 -10.79 14.21 0.39
CA GLU A 384 -11.00 14.52 1.82
C GLU A 384 -10.89 13.26 2.69
N TYR A 385 -10.83 13.42 3.98
CA TYR A 385 -11.23 12.38 4.94
C TYR A 385 -12.75 12.44 5.11
N LEU A 386 -13.42 11.34 4.82
CA LEU A 386 -14.87 11.22 4.90
C LEU A 386 -15.38 11.68 6.27
N HIS A 387 -16.33 12.63 6.27
CA HIS A 387 -16.96 13.19 7.48
C HIS A 387 -15.98 13.81 8.51
N ASP A 388 -14.73 14.12 8.11
CA ASP A 388 -13.75 14.72 8.99
C ASP A 388 -13.06 15.94 8.34
N PRO A 389 -13.79 17.07 8.19
CA PRO A 389 -13.22 18.27 7.59
C PRO A 389 -12.07 18.87 8.40
N ALA A 390 -12.04 18.66 9.72
CA ALA A 390 -10.95 19.14 10.55
C ALA A 390 -9.66 18.37 10.28
N ALA A 391 -9.72 17.03 10.17
CA ALA A 391 -8.56 16.23 9.79
C ALA A 391 -8.13 16.50 8.35
N THR A 392 -9.06 16.76 7.45
CA THR A 392 -8.78 17.12 6.05
C THR A 392 -7.99 18.43 6.00
N ALA A 393 -8.47 19.47 6.69
CA ALA A 393 -7.79 20.75 6.77
C ALA A 393 -6.40 20.66 7.44
N ALA A 394 -6.24 19.78 8.44
CA ALA A 394 -4.94 19.56 9.08
C ALA A 394 -3.94 18.77 8.22
N ALA A 395 -4.43 18.00 7.25
CA ALA A 395 -3.59 17.18 6.36
C ALA A 395 -3.07 17.95 5.14
N VAL A 396 -3.61 19.14 4.85
CA VAL A 396 -3.24 19.96 3.69
C VAL A 396 -2.82 21.32 4.18
N ASP A 397 -1.65 21.81 3.75
CA ASP A 397 -1.19 23.13 4.11
C ASP A 397 -1.88 24.25 3.30
N ASP A 398 -1.61 25.53 3.67
CA ASP A 398 -2.22 26.71 3.03
C ASP A 398 -1.88 26.84 1.53
N ASP A 399 -0.78 26.21 1.08
CA ASP A 399 -0.38 26.17 -0.34
C ASP A 399 -0.97 24.96 -1.09
N GLY A 400 -1.78 24.14 -0.43
CA GLY A 400 -2.44 22.95 -0.99
C GLY A 400 -1.56 21.70 -1.05
N PHE A 401 -0.47 21.62 -0.28
CA PHE A 401 0.36 20.42 -0.18
C PHE A 401 -0.17 19.48 0.90
N VAL A 402 -0.30 18.20 0.56
CA VAL A 402 -0.55 17.15 1.55
C VAL A 402 0.70 17.00 2.41
N ARG A 403 0.52 17.12 3.72
CA ARG A 403 1.51 16.83 4.75
C ARG A 403 1.54 15.33 4.98
N THR A 404 2.66 14.66 4.64
CA THR A 404 2.70 13.20 4.70
C THR A 404 2.85 12.66 6.13
N GLY A 405 3.34 13.49 7.06
CA GLY A 405 3.76 13.06 8.39
C GLY A 405 5.02 12.19 8.36
N ASP A 406 5.63 11.99 7.20
CA ASP A 406 6.91 11.30 7.05
C ASP A 406 8.04 12.33 7.00
N LEU A 407 9.14 12.06 7.71
CA LEU A 407 10.33 12.89 7.75
C LEU A 407 11.36 12.39 6.72
N GLY A 408 12.03 13.34 6.09
CA GLY A 408 13.05 13.01 5.10
C GLY A 408 13.84 14.23 4.65
N ALA A 409 14.69 14.03 3.67
CA ALA A 409 15.46 15.09 3.03
C ALA A 409 15.40 14.93 1.50
N MET A 410 15.67 16.01 0.79
CA MET A 410 15.74 16.02 -0.67
C MET A 410 17.12 16.52 -1.10
N ASP A 411 17.74 15.81 -2.02
CA ASP A 411 19.00 16.27 -2.64
C ASP A 411 18.74 17.31 -3.76
N ASP A 412 19.80 17.84 -4.35
CA ASP A 412 19.72 18.86 -5.41
C ASP A 412 19.23 18.33 -6.76
N ARG A 413 19.07 17.00 -6.91
CA ARG A 413 18.53 16.30 -8.07
C ARG A 413 17.09 15.83 -7.84
N GLY A 414 16.51 16.10 -6.67
CA GLY A 414 15.14 15.76 -6.29
C GLY A 414 14.96 14.35 -5.72
N TYR A 415 16.04 13.63 -5.40
CA TYR A 415 15.93 12.33 -4.72
C TYR A 415 15.55 12.51 -3.26
N LEU A 416 14.56 11.73 -2.84
CA LEU A 416 14.03 11.73 -1.48
C LEU A 416 14.63 10.59 -0.66
N THR A 417 15.06 10.90 0.55
CA THR A 417 15.39 9.93 1.58
C THR A 417 14.36 10.02 2.70
N VAL A 418 13.79 8.90 3.13
CA VAL A 418 12.87 8.85 4.27
C VAL A 418 13.65 8.48 5.51
N THR A 419 13.58 9.30 6.56
CA THR A 419 14.32 9.12 7.81
C THR A 419 13.45 8.68 8.98
N GLY A 420 12.11 8.81 8.86
CA GLY A 420 11.19 8.39 9.91
C GLY A 420 9.79 8.94 9.73
N ARG A 421 9.01 8.87 10.82
CA ARG A 421 7.68 9.49 10.91
C ARG A 421 7.63 10.52 12.00
N LEU A 422 6.96 11.61 11.74
CA LEU A 422 6.82 12.72 12.70
C LEU A 422 6.22 12.25 14.03
N LYS A 423 5.21 11.40 13.98
CA LYS A 423 4.53 10.83 15.16
C LYS A 423 5.33 9.75 15.92
N ASP A 424 6.35 9.19 15.29
CA ASP A 424 7.19 8.14 15.88
C ASP A 424 8.50 8.73 16.47
N ILE A 425 8.72 10.04 16.30
CA ILE A 425 9.88 10.75 16.86
C ILE A 425 9.89 10.59 18.39
N ILE A 426 11.04 10.21 18.90
CA ILE A 426 11.31 10.12 20.34
C ILE A 426 11.86 11.46 20.79
N ILE A 427 11.20 12.10 21.76
CA ILE A 427 11.62 13.39 22.30
C ILE A 427 12.37 13.14 23.62
N ARG A 428 13.70 13.10 23.55
CA ARG A 428 14.56 12.82 24.71
C ARG A 428 15.38 14.04 25.08
N GLY A 429 15.05 14.66 26.22
CA GLY A 429 15.80 15.82 26.71
C GLY A 429 15.78 17.02 25.76
N GLY A 430 14.73 17.15 24.95
CA GLY A 430 14.60 18.20 23.93
C GLY A 430 15.18 17.85 22.55
N GLU A 431 15.84 16.69 22.42
CA GLU A 431 16.37 16.20 21.15
C GLU A 431 15.33 15.32 20.44
N ASN A 432 15.16 15.52 19.14
CA ASN A 432 14.29 14.74 18.27
C ASN A 432 15.07 13.55 17.68
N ILE A 433 14.70 12.35 18.05
CA ILE A 433 15.36 11.10 17.62
C ILE A 433 14.43 10.32 16.71
N ALA A 434 14.85 10.05 15.49
CA ALA A 434 14.12 9.22 14.54
C ALA A 434 14.42 7.73 14.79
N PRO A 435 13.43 6.90 15.20
CA PRO A 435 13.64 5.47 15.43
C PRO A 435 14.22 4.73 14.23
N ALA A 436 13.79 5.09 13.02
CA ALA A 436 14.26 4.45 11.79
C ALA A 436 15.75 4.68 11.51
N GLU A 437 16.34 5.77 11.99
CA GLU A 437 17.79 6.00 11.92
C GLU A 437 18.53 4.95 12.76
N ILE A 438 18.05 4.71 13.98
CA ILE A 438 18.65 3.71 14.88
C ILE A 438 18.48 2.31 14.29
N GLU A 439 17.27 1.96 13.87
CA GLU A 439 16.95 0.64 13.28
C GLU A 439 17.85 0.31 12.09
N ARG A 440 18.10 1.31 11.21
CA ARG A 440 18.97 1.15 10.05
C ARG A 440 20.43 0.81 10.41
N HIS A 441 20.92 1.34 11.52
CA HIS A 441 22.29 1.09 11.98
C HIS A 441 22.44 -0.21 12.77
N LEU A 442 21.35 -0.77 13.29
CA LEU A 442 21.36 -1.98 14.12
C LEU A 442 20.93 -3.22 13.32
N THR A 443 21.51 -3.40 12.13
CA THR A 443 21.28 -4.55 11.26
C THR A 443 22.57 -5.34 11.10
N GLY A 444 22.46 -6.60 10.62
CA GLY A 444 23.61 -7.42 10.26
C GLY A 444 24.03 -8.47 11.28
N ASP A 445 23.25 -8.70 12.34
CA ASP A 445 23.37 -9.91 13.17
C ASP A 445 22.40 -10.97 12.63
N ASP A 446 22.91 -12.09 12.13
CA ASP A 446 22.12 -13.18 11.53
C ASP A 446 21.12 -13.82 12.51
N ARG A 447 21.29 -13.57 13.79
CA ARG A 447 20.38 -14.04 14.84
C ARG A 447 19.18 -13.09 15.06
N LEU A 448 19.26 -11.86 14.58
CA LEU A 448 18.19 -10.86 14.71
C LEU A 448 17.09 -11.13 13.67
N LEU A 449 15.89 -11.46 14.15
CA LEU A 449 14.72 -11.68 13.29
C LEU A 449 13.96 -10.38 13.05
N ASP A 450 13.73 -9.60 14.13
CA ASP A 450 13.04 -8.31 14.05
C ASP A 450 13.65 -7.32 15.04
N LEU A 451 13.60 -6.04 14.67
CA LEU A 451 13.98 -4.90 15.51
C LEU A 451 12.98 -3.76 15.33
N ALA A 452 12.53 -3.20 16.43
CA ALA A 452 11.77 -1.96 16.45
C ALA A 452 12.27 -1.05 17.56
N VAL A 453 12.43 0.23 17.25
CA VAL A 453 12.81 1.27 18.24
C VAL A 453 11.60 2.15 18.52
N VAL A 454 11.32 2.38 19.79
CA VAL A 454 10.17 3.17 20.27
C VAL A 454 10.59 4.10 21.42
N GLY A 455 9.88 5.23 21.56
CA GLY A 455 9.96 6.08 22.74
C GLY A 455 9.09 5.53 23.86
N ILE A 456 9.62 5.46 25.06
CA ILE A 456 8.87 5.14 26.27
C ILE A 456 9.03 6.25 27.28
N ALA A 457 8.02 6.47 28.13
CA ALA A 457 8.06 7.53 29.13
C ALA A 457 9.26 7.39 30.08
N ASP A 458 9.95 8.51 30.35
CA ASP A 458 11.10 8.61 31.23
C ASP A 458 11.00 9.90 32.07
N ASP A 459 11.04 9.77 33.39
CA ASP A 459 10.84 10.88 34.32
C ASP A 459 11.91 11.98 34.22
N ARG A 460 13.11 11.64 33.73
CA ARG A 460 14.22 12.58 33.63
C ARG A 460 14.33 13.26 32.28
N TRP A 461 14.06 12.51 31.21
CA TRP A 461 14.32 12.92 29.84
C TRP A 461 13.06 13.15 28.99
N GLY A 462 11.86 12.95 29.58
CA GLY A 462 10.59 12.93 28.88
C GLY A 462 10.34 11.57 28.22
N GLU A 463 11.22 11.17 27.31
CA GLU A 463 11.24 9.83 26.74
C GLU A 463 12.63 9.20 26.79
N ALA A 464 12.66 7.88 26.89
CA ALA A 464 13.84 7.05 26.71
C ALA A 464 13.75 6.27 25.39
N VAL A 465 14.91 6.05 24.75
CA VAL A 465 15.01 5.20 23.58
C VAL A 465 14.98 3.75 24.02
N ALA A 466 13.96 3.01 23.60
CA ALA A 466 13.79 1.58 23.85
C ALA A 466 13.88 0.78 22.55
N ALA A 467 14.66 -0.31 22.54
CA ALA A 467 14.72 -1.26 21.45
C ALA A 467 13.95 -2.53 21.84
N VAL A 468 13.09 -3.01 20.96
CA VAL A 468 12.42 -4.31 21.05
C VAL A 468 13.03 -5.21 20.01
N ILE A 469 13.48 -6.40 20.41
CA ILE A 469 14.08 -7.39 19.51
C ILE A 469 13.33 -8.71 19.53
N ARG A 470 13.35 -9.40 18.40
CA ARG A 470 13.05 -10.82 18.27
C ARG A 470 14.26 -11.50 17.68
N ALA A 471 14.76 -12.55 18.32
CA ALA A 471 16.02 -13.15 17.95
C ALA A 471 16.00 -14.68 18.07
N VAL A 472 16.89 -15.35 17.33
CA VAL A 472 17.19 -16.77 17.45
C VAL A 472 18.31 -16.95 18.48
N GLY A 473 18.16 -17.91 19.38
CA GLY A 473 19.15 -18.20 20.42
C GLY A 473 19.02 -17.29 21.65
N ASP A 474 20.14 -16.90 22.26
CA ASP A 474 20.13 -16.08 23.47
C ASP A 474 19.95 -14.58 23.13
N PRO A 475 18.81 -13.98 23.48
CA PRO A 475 18.56 -12.56 23.18
C PRO A 475 19.50 -11.61 23.96
N VAL A 476 20.09 -12.06 25.06
CA VAL A 476 21.06 -11.24 25.82
C VAL A 476 22.36 -11.07 25.03
N GLU A 477 22.81 -12.10 24.33
CA GLU A 477 23.99 -12.03 23.48
C GLU A 477 23.74 -11.16 22.22
N VAL A 478 22.54 -11.25 21.64
CA VAL A 478 22.14 -10.39 20.52
C VAL A 478 22.10 -8.92 20.97
N LYS A 479 21.47 -8.63 22.13
CA LYS A 479 21.48 -7.29 22.72
C LYS A 479 22.90 -6.75 22.89
N LYS A 480 23.85 -7.53 23.44
CA LYS A 480 25.24 -7.09 23.63
C LYS A 480 25.89 -6.67 22.30
N THR A 481 25.67 -7.45 21.25
CA THR A 481 26.20 -7.14 19.92
C THR A 481 25.61 -5.84 19.38
N LEU A 482 24.27 -5.71 19.42
CA LEU A 482 23.58 -4.53 18.91
C LEU A 482 23.86 -3.27 19.74
N ALA A 483 23.99 -3.39 21.08
CA ALA A 483 24.35 -2.28 21.94
C ALA A 483 25.76 -1.75 21.66
N ALA A 484 26.74 -2.65 21.52
CA ALA A 484 28.11 -2.27 21.14
C ALA A 484 28.14 -1.62 19.75
N GLN A 485 27.38 -2.12 18.80
CA GLN A 485 27.22 -1.51 17.48
C GLN A 485 26.60 -0.11 17.59
N ALA A 486 25.51 0.06 18.36
CA ALA A 486 24.87 1.36 18.60
C ALA A 486 25.87 2.37 19.17
N GLU A 487 26.62 1.99 20.20
CA GLU A 487 27.61 2.85 20.83
C GLU A 487 28.75 3.26 19.87
N SER A 488 29.07 2.43 18.88
CA SER A 488 30.13 2.73 17.92
C SER A 488 29.72 3.69 16.79
N VAL A 489 28.43 3.74 16.45
CA VAL A 489 27.95 4.46 15.26
C VAL A 489 26.95 5.57 15.56
N LEU A 490 26.33 5.57 16.74
CA LEU A 490 25.30 6.54 17.10
C LEU A 490 25.80 7.54 18.17
N SER A 491 25.27 8.76 18.13
CA SER A 491 25.46 9.72 19.23
C SER A 491 24.90 9.15 20.54
N PRO A 492 25.50 9.42 21.69
CA PRO A 492 25.12 8.79 22.97
C PRO A 492 23.64 8.92 23.36
N TYR A 493 23.01 10.03 22.99
CA TYR A 493 21.59 10.26 23.29
C TYR A 493 20.64 9.41 22.44
N LYS A 494 21.10 8.88 21.28
CA LYS A 494 20.36 8.01 20.38
C LYS A 494 20.50 6.52 20.72
N VAL A 495 21.52 6.15 21.50
CA VAL A 495 21.76 4.76 21.89
C VAL A 495 20.59 4.25 22.74
N PRO A 496 19.97 3.10 22.37
CA PRO A 496 18.90 2.53 23.17
C PRO A 496 19.33 2.26 24.59
N SER A 497 18.65 2.88 25.57
CA SER A 497 18.94 2.72 27.00
C SER A 497 18.14 1.59 27.63
N ARG A 498 17.05 1.16 26.99
CA ARG A 498 16.19 0.05 27.43
C ARG A 498 16.02 -0.95 26.29
N TRP A 499 16.08 -2.24 26.62
CA TRP A 499 15.99 -3.33 25.65
C TRP A 499 14.95 -4.34 26.10
N PHE A 500 14.07 -4.71 25.17
CA PHE A 500 13.00 -5.68 25.41
C PHE A 500 13.06 -6.80 24.40
N VAL A 501 12.54 -7.97 24.78
CA VAL A 501 12.44 -9.13 23.89
C VAL A 501 11.02 -9.66 23.83
N THR A 502 10.64 -10.12 22.65
CA THR A 502 9.43 -10.91 22.41
C THR A 502 9.77 -12.21 21.68
N GLU A 503 9.00 -13.25 21.96
CA GLU A 503 9.08 -14.55 21.27
C GLU A 503 8.08 -14.65 20.12
N THR A 504 7.07 -13.75 20.10
CA THR A 504 6.06 -13.70 19.06
C THR A 504 6.40 -12.68 17.99
N ASP A 505 5.81 -12.84 16.79
CA ASP A 505 5.91 -11.87 15.71
C ASP A 505 5.48 -10.48 16.17
N PHE A 506 6.13 -9.45 15.65
CA PHE A 506 5.73 -8.07 15.94
C PHE A 506 4.31 -7.79 15.47
N PRO A 507 3.52 -7.04 16.26
CA PRO A 507 2.23 -6.58 15.80
C PRO A 507 2.41 -5.74 14.53
N ALA A 508 1.83 -6.19 13.43
CA ALA A 508 1.97 -5.56 12.12
C ALA A 508 0.61 -5.21 11.50
N THR A 509 0.63 -4.30 10.55
CA THR A 509 -0.50 -4.08 9.66
C THR A 509 -0.60 -5.23 8.64
N PRO A 510 -1.74 -5.41 7.96
CA PRO A 510 -1.87 -6.41 6.90
C PRO A 510 -0.87 -6.24 5.74
N THR A 511 -0.29 -5.06 5.60
CA THR A 511 0.79 -4.75 4.64
C THR A 511 2.19 -5.02 5.21
N GLY A 512 2.31 -5.64 6.38
CA GLY A 512 3.58 -6.00 7.00
C GLY A 512 4.27 -4.87 7.78
N LYS A 513 3.65 -3.69 7.94
CA LYS A 513 4.25 -2.57 8.67
C LYS A 513 4.08 -2.75 10.17
N VAL A 514 5.19 -2.69 10.92
CA VAL A 514 5.19 -2.81 12.39
C VAL A 514 4.36 -1.70 13.03
N ARG A 515 3.48 -2.09 13.96
CA ARG A 515 2.64 -1.19 14.76
C ARG A 515 3.38 -0.78 16.03
N LYS A 516 4.31 0.18 15.91
CA LYS A 516 5.18 0.64 17.01
C LYS A 516 4.41 1.06 18.26
N PHE A 517 3.23 1.69 18.11
CA PHE A 517 2.39 2.04 19.24
C PHE A 517 1.96 0.81 20.05
N ALA A 518 1.67 -0.31 19.40
CA ALA A 518 1.27 -1.54 20.10
C ALA A 518 2.45 -2.15 20.87
N LEU A 519 3.68 -2.02 20.36
CA LEU A 519 4.88 -2.42 21.11
C LEU A 519 5.11 -1.51 22.32
N ARG A 520 4.95 -0.19 22.17
CA ARG A 520 5.04 0.76 23.28
C ARG A 520 4.01 0.46 24.36
N ASP A 521 2.77 0.21 23.97
CA ASP A 521 1.69 -0.14 24.91
C ASP A 521 1.98 -1.47 25.62
N ALA A 522 2.52 -2.48 24.92
CA ALA A 522 2.92 -3.76 25.51
C ALA A 522 4.05 -3.59 26.54
N ILE A 523 5.03 -2.71 26.28
CA ILE A 523 6.06 -2.35 27.27
C ILE A 523 5.44 -1.71 28.49
N GLN A 524 4.54 -0.73 28.30
CA GLN A 524 3.88 -0.03 29.42
C GLN A 524 3.02 -0.97 30.28
N ARG A 525 2.41 -1.99 29.68
CA ARG A 525 1.65 -3.02 30.41
C ARG A 525 2.52 -4.10 31.04
N GLY A 526 3.85 -4.08 30.81
CA GLY A 526 4.77 -5.10 31.32
C GLY A 526 4.63 -6.46 30.64
N GLU A 527 4.11 -6.50 29.41
CA GLU A 527 3.91 -7.72 28.63
C GLU A 527 5.19 -8.18 27.93
N LEU A 528 6.17 -7.30 27.76
CA LEU A 528 7.47 -7.62 27.18
C LEU A 528 8.54 -7.73 28.26
N ARG A 529 9.39 -8.76 28.14
CA ARG A 529 10.49 -8.97 29.07
C ARG A 529 11.65 -8.01 28.76
N GLU A 530 12.07 -7.26 29.77
CA GLU A 530 13.28 -6.43 29.68
C GLU A 530 14.56 -7.27 29.81
N LEU A 531 15.60 -6.94 29.02
CA LEU A 531 16.88 -7.64 28.93
C LEU A 531 17.98 -7.00 29.78
#